data_8c6e7cab51e0225837404f7e021355fd
#
_entry.id   8c6e7cab51e0225837404f7e021355fd
#
_cell.length_a   1.000
_cell.length_b   1.000
_cell.length_c   1.000
_cell.angle_alpha   90.00
_cell.angle_beta   90.00
_cell.angle_gamma   90.00
#
_symmetry.space_group_name_H-M   'P 1'
#
loop_
_entity.id
_entity.type
_entity.pdbx_description
1 polymer ?
#
loop_
_entity_poly.entity_id
_entity_poly.type
_entity_poly.pdbx_seq_one_letter_code
_entity_poly.pdbx_strand_id
1 'polypeptide(L)'
;NTRHTRNCRIAHDSANEVLTGPYPVEEYMEDLLRVTDGETDMKLAQMTLEQSKDLWDWLNEQGVLFQPSMGGTLTLSRTNAFFLGGGKAMLNALYRTALSLGVTVEYDTEVIDVDIVDGFAKTVTVQKGEDTETISIRAFIAASGGFEANIDWLKEAWGPSAENFLIRGTPYNKGRVLRIMMDRGVQILGDPKQCHAVAIDGRAPKFDGGLITRLDCVPFGVVVNANGERFYDEGEDFWPKRYAIWGRLVAAQPEQVGYVLIDEKSINSFMPSPFPPDKADTIEELAEIMGLDGAKVKATVEEFNKACKGSNFNHNEHDDCHTEGLEINKTHWARPIDKPPFYGYSLRPGITFTYLGVKVNSDARMIMADGKPSGNMFASGEIMAGNILGKGYLAGIGMTIGSVFGRIAGREAAGNARN
;
A
#
# COMPACT_ATOMS: atom_id res chain seq x y z
N ASN A 1 1.60 -9.32 -5.16
CA ASN A 1 1.12 -7.93 -5.29
C ASN A 1 2.07 -7.04 -6.10
N THR A 2 3.35 -7.36 -6.15
CA THR A 2 4.37 -6.55 -6.86
C THR A 2 3.98 -6.22 -8.31
N ARG A 3 3.28 -7.10 -9.03
CA ARG A 3 2.79 -6.84 -10.40
C ARG A 3 1.82 -5.64 -10.50
N HIS A 4 1.19 -5.26 -9.39
CA HIS A 4 0.25 -4.13 -9.32
C HIS A 4 0.92 -2.81 -8.92
N THR A 5 2.22 -2.80 -8.64
CA THR A 5 2.95 -1.56 -8.37
C THR A 5 3.17 -0.76 -9.64
N ARG A 6 3.45 0.52 -9.50
CA ARG A 6 3.75 1.39 -10.66
C ARG A 6 5.05 2.17 -10.50
N ASN A 7 5.60 2.26 -9.30
CA ASN A 7 6.78 3.08 -9.01
C ASN A 7 7.55 2.56 -7.80
N CYS A 8 8.78 3.02 -7.65
CA CYS A 8 9.55 2.95 -6.42
C CYS A 8 9.93 4.37 -5.95
N ARG A 9 10.02 4.58 -4.64
CA ARG A 9 10.50 5.82 -4.04
C ARG A 9 12.00 5.76 -3.87
N ILE A 10 12.72 6.79 -4.31
CA ILE A 10 14.18 6.79 -4.41
C ILE A 10 14.72 8.10 -3.86
N ALA A 11 15.67 8.03 -2.91
CA ALA A 11 16.44 9.20 -2.50
C ALA A 11 17.45 9.57 -3.60
N HIS A 12 17.59 10.88 -3.90
CA HIS A 12 18.52 11.39 -4.92
C HIS A 12 18.82 12.85 -4.69
N ASP A 13 19.99 13.29 -5.15
CA ASP A 13 20.50 14.63 -4.86
C ASP A 13 20.24 15.63 -6.00
N SER A 14 19.82 15.13 -7.18
CA SER A 14 19.55 15.97 -8.37
C SER A 14 18.47 15.38 -9.24
N ALA A 15 17.86 16.21 -10.09
CA ALA A 15 16.94 15.77 -11.13
C ALA A 15 17.67 14.91 -12.18
N ASN A 16 16.93 13.98 -12.81
CA ASN A 16 17.33 13.21 -13.96
C ASN A 16 16.16 13.10 -14.97
N GLU A 17 16.26 12.22 -15.95
CA GLU A 17 15.22 12.04 -16.97
C GLU A 17 13.86 11.54 -16.43
N VAL A 18 13.84 10.89 -15.26
CA VAL A 18 12.63 10.31 -14.63
C VAL A 18 12.21 11.02 -13.35
N LEU A 19 13.11 11.73 -12.68
CA LEU A 19 12.90 12.42 -11.40
C LEU A 19 13.09 13.94 -11.58
N THR A 20 12.10 14.73 -11.15
CA THR A 20 12.00 16.17 -11.50
C THR A 20 12.75 17.12 -10.57
N GLY A 21 13.34 16.66 -9.50
CA GLY A 21 14.07 17.51 -8.56
C GLY A 21 14.72 16.69 -7.44
N PRO A 22 15.53 17.28 -6.58
CA PRO A 22 16.18 16.54 -5.50
C PRO A 22 15.18 16.01 -4.48
N TYR A 23 15.48 14.85 -3.90
CA TYR A 23 14.79 14.26 -2.76
C TYR A 23 15.82 13.57 -1.86
N PRO A 24 16.50 14.35 -1.00
CA PRO A 24 17.58 13.83 -0.16
C PRO A 24 17.07 12.88 0.91
N VAL A 25 17.98 12.07 1.47
CA VAL A 25 17.68 11.06 2.50
C VAL A 25 17.01 11.70 3.72
N GLU A 26 17.43 12.90 4.09
CA GLU A 26 16.91 13.64 5.23
C GLU A 26 15.42 13.96 5.04
N GLU A 27 15.02 14.48 3.89
CA GLU A 27 13.61 14.76 3.58
C GLU A 27 12.80 13.45 3.48
N TYR A 28 13.39 12.39 2.93
CA TYR A 28 12.76 11.10 2.88
C TYR A 28 12.53 10.53 4.29
N MET A 29 13.49 10.72 5.21
CA MET A 29 13.35 10.33 6.61
C MET A 29 12.24 11.13 7.32
N GLU A 30 12.18 12.43 7.10
CA GLU A 30 11.11 13.29 7.64
C GLU A 30 9.73 12.82 7.17
N ASP A 31 9.60 12.54 5.88
CA ASP A 31 8.37 11.99 5.31
C ASP A 31 7.99 10.63 5.94
N LEU A 32 8.98 9.75 6.14
CA LEU A 32 8.76 8.44 6.78
C LEU A 32 8.30 8.60 8.22
N LEU A 33 9.01 9.38 9.02
CA LEU A 33 8.67 9.63 10.43
C LEU A 33 7.28 10.25 10.58
N ARG A 34 6.91 11.16 9.70
CA ARG A 34 5.59 11.78 9.70
C ARG A 34 4.47 10.76 9.46
N VAL A 35 4.60 9.84 8.50
CA VAL A 35 3.54 8.87 8.20
C VAL A 35 3.50 7.70 9.18
N THR A 36 4.63 7.41 9.84
CA THR A 36 4.72 6.35 10.84
C THR A 36 4.53 6.86 12.27
N ASP A 37 4.40 8.18 12.49
CA ASP A 37 4.48 8.82 13.81
C ASP A 37 5.71 8.37 14.62
N GLY A 38 6.82 8.13 13.93
CA GLY A 38 8.06 7.64 14.52
C GLY A 38 8.09 6.13 14.81
N GLU A 39 7.05 5.37 14.50
CA GLU A 39 7.02 3.91 14.66
C GLU A 39 7.82 3.22 13.55
N THR A 40 9.14 3.24 13.68
CA THR A 40 10.10 2.63 12.73
C THR A 40 11.38 2.22 13.46
N ASP A 41 12.06 1.18 12.97
CA ASP A 41 13.45 0.93 13.36
C ASP A 41 14.34 1.96 12.64
N MET A 42 14.82 2.95 13.38
CA MET A 42 15.59 4.07 12.84
C MET A 42 16.84 3.62 12.09
N LYS A 43 17.53 2.56 12.57
CA LYS A 43 18.75 2.06 11.94
C LYS A 43 18.43 1.41 10.59
N LEU A 44 17.42 0.56 10.56
CA LEU A 44 16.99 -0.11 9.31
C LEU A 44 16.36 0.89 8.34
N ALA A 45 15.60 1.86 8.84
CA ALA A 45 15.05 2.94 8.03
C ALA A 45 16.17 3.74 7.36
N GLN A 46 17.14 4.26 8.13
CA GLN A 46 18.26 5.05 7.60
C GLN A 46 19.02 4.27 6.52
N MET A 47 19.37 3.00 6.80
CA MET A 47 20.05 2.12 5.85
C MET A 47 19.23 1.94 4.57
N THR A 48 17.91 1.75 4.70
CA THR A 48 17.01 1.57 3.54
C THR A 48 16.98 2.79 2.66
N LEU A 49 16.85 3.98 3.26
CA LEU A 49 16.77 5.24 2.53
C LEU A 49 18.10 5.58 1.84
N GLU A 50 19.23 5.38 2.52
CA GLU A 50 20.56 5.55 1.92
C GLU A 50 20.80 4.63 0.74
N GLN A 51 20.51 3.31 0.89
CA GLN A 51 20.68 2.33 -0.19
C GLN A 51 19.63 2.45 -1.30
N SER A 52 18.59 3.25 -1.11
CA SER A 52 17.64 3.53 -2.17
C SER A 52 18.24 4.35 -3.31
N LYS A 53 19.30 5.14 -3.05
CA LYS A 53 19.98 5.95 -4.07
C LYS A 53 20.45 5.13 -5.26
N ASP A 54 20.89 3.89 -5.02
CA ASP A 54 21.42 3.00 -6.05
C ASP A 54 20.34 2.20 -6.80
N LEU A 55 19.06 2.30 -6.39
CA LEU A 55 18.02 1.42 -6.93
C LEU A 55 17.70 1.71 -8.39
N TRP A 56 17.75 2.96 -8.81
CA TRP A 56 17.47 3.32 -10.21
C TRP A 56 18.49 2.67 -11.16
N ASP A 57 19.79 2.82 -10.87
CA ASP A 57 20.86 2.24 -11.68
C ASP A 57 20.78 0.72 -11.65
N TRP A 58 20.66 0.14 -10.46
CA TRP A 58 20.59 -1.32 -10.33
C TRP A 58 19.40 -1.92 -11.08
N LEU A 59 18.21 -1.32 -11.00
CA LEU A 59 17.04 -1.81 -11.73
C LEU A 59 17.20 -1.67 -13.24
N ASN A 60 17.81 -0.58 -13.71
CA ASN A 60 18.16 -0.43 -15.14
C ASN A 60 19.12 -1.52 -15.62
N GLU A 61 20.16 -1.84 -14.85
CA GLU A 61 21.09 -2.95 -15.14
C GLU A 61 20.36 -4.29 -15.25
N GLN A 62 19.27 -4.49 -14.49
CA GLN A 62 18.44 -5.69 -14.60
C GLN A 62 17.41 -5.61 -15.75
N GLY A 63 17.47 -4.58 -16.58
CA GLY A 63 16.59 -4.40 -17.74
C GLY A 63 15.20 -3.85 -17.43
N VAL A 64 15.01 -3.27 -16.23
CA VAL A 64 13.79 -2.54 -15.88
C VAL A 64 13.84 -1.16 -16.54
N LEU A 65 12.78 -0.79 -17.23
CA LEU A 65 12.66 0.52 -17.88
C LEU A 65 11.79 1.46 -17.06
N PHE A 66 12.16 2.72 -17.06
CA PHE A 66 11.39 3.79 -16.41
C PHE A 66 10.79 4.72 -17.46
N GLN A 67 9.65 5.30 -17.15
CA GLN A 67 9.03 6.31 -17.99
C GLN A 67 9.53 7.70 -17.59
N PRO A 68 9.60 8.65 -18.54
CA PRO A 68 9.87 10.05 -18.23
C PRO A 68 8.89 10.57 -17.17
N SER A 69 9.30 11.60 -16.44
CA SER A 69 8.48 12.23 -15.42
C SER A 69 7.13 12.65 -15.99
N MET A 70 6.06 12.30 -15.27
CA MET A 70 4.71 12.72 -15.64
C MET A 70 4.36 14.04 -14.94
N GLY A 71 3.92 15.02 -15.70
CA GLY A 71 3.29 16.23 -15.16
C GLY A 71 1.87 15.93 -14.63
N GLY A 72 1.29 16.85 -13.90
CA GLY A 72 -0.09 16.80 -13.40
C GLY A 72 -0.18 16.81 -11.87
N THR A 73 -1.40 16.65 -11.37
CA THR A 73 -1.77 16.73 -9.94
C THR A 73 -1.04 15.78 -9.01
N LEU A 74 -0.37 14.78 -9.56
CA LEU A 74 0.45 13.86 -8.80
C LEU A 74 1.92 14.25 -8.96
N THR A 75 2.40 15.22 -8.21
CA THR A 75 3.82 15.64 -8.17
C THR A 75 4.77 14.54 -7.65
N LEU A 76 4.37 13.29 -7.77
CA LEU A 76 5.13 12.12 -7.31
C LEU A 76 6.43 11.92 -8.08
N SER A 77 6.58 12.48 -9.29
CA SER A 77 7.81 12.34 -10.08
C SER A 77 9.04 12.99 -9.45
N ARG A 78 8.89 13.80 -8.40
CA ARG A 78 10.04 14.28 -7.62
C ARG A 78 10.61 13.22 -6.68
N THR A 79 9.76 12.35 -6.16
CA THR A 79 10.14 11.37 -5.13
C THR A 79 10.13 9.93 -5.63
N ASN A 80 9.46 9.66 -6.75
CA ASN A 80 9.18 8.32 -7.24
C ASN A 80 9.54 8.15 -8.73
N ALA A 81 10.33 7.13 -9.02
CA ALA A 81 10.59 6.66 -10.38
C ALA A 81 9.48 5.69 -10.83
N PHE A 82 8.82 5.98 -11.94
CA PHE A 82 7.71 5.18 -12.47
C PHE A 82 8.20 4.14 -13.48
N PHE A 83 7.79 2.89 -13.30
CA PHE A 83 8.14 1.80 -14.22
C PHE A 83 7.39 1.94 -15.54
N LEU A 84 8.10 1.89 -16.65
CA LEU A 84 7.48 1.81 -17.97
C LEU A 84 6.78 0.45 -18.13
N GLY A 85 5.46 0.48 -18.31
CA GLY A 85 4.61 -0.72 -18.32
C GLY A 85 4.29 -1.28 -16.92
N GLY A 86 4.60 -0.53 -15.86
CA GLY A 86 4.25 -0.85 -14.47
C GLY A 86 4.97 -2.07 -13.89
N GLY A 87 4.48 -2.56 -12.76
CA GLY A 87 5.08 -3.67 -12.02
C GLY A 87 5.14 -4.98 -12.80
N LYS A 88 4.21 -5.20 -13.73
CA LYS A 88 4.24 -6.39 -14.58
C LYS A 88 5.44 -6.38 -15.52
N ALA A 89 5.74 -5.25 -16.16
CA ALA A 89 6.90 -5.12 -17.04
C ALA A 89 8.21 -5.22 -16.24
N MET A 90 8.27 -4.57 -15.07
CA MET A 90 9.41 -4.68 -14.15
C MET A 90 9.66 -6.14 -13.75
N LEU A 91 8.64 -6.87 -13.29
CA LEU A 91 8.79 -8.29 -12.94
C LEU A 91 9.27 -9.13 -14.12
N ASN A 92 8.72 -8.93 -15.31
CA ASN A 92 9.17 -9.65 -16.51
C ASN A 92 10.64 -9.39 -16.81
N ALA A 93 11.15 -8.18 -16.58
CA ALA A 93 12.58 -7.87 -16.74
C ALA A 93 13.42 -8.63 -15.70
N LEU A 94 13.05 -8.57 -14.43
CA LEU A 94 13.75 -9.28 -13.35
C LEU A 94 13.74 -10.81 -13.54
N TYR A 95 12.62 -11.38 -13.98
CA TYR A 95 12.54 -12.82 -14.30
C TYR A 95 13.46 -13.20 -15.47
N ARG A 96 13.50 -12.39 -16.53
CA ARG A 96 14.44 -12.63 -17.64
C ARG A 96 15.88 -12.65 -17.17
N THR A 97 16.26 -11.67 -16.33
CA THR A 97 17.62 -11.62 -15.77
C THR A 97 17.89 -12.82 -14.88
N ALA A 98 16.98 -13.18 -13.98
CA ALA A 98 17.14 -14.35 -13.10
C ALA A 98 17.34 -15.64 -13.93
N LEU A 99 16.50 -15.87 -14.93
CA LEU A 99 16.61 -17.04 -15.82
C LEU A 99 17.93 -17.05 -16.60
N SER A 100 18.40 -15.88 -17.09
CA SER A 100 19.68 -15.77 -17.79
C SER A 100 20.89 -16.07 -16.89
N LEU A 101 20.74 -15.87 -15.59
CA LEU A 101 21.73 -16.22 -14.56
C LEU A 101 21.62 -17.67 -14.06
N GLY A 102 20.74 -18.48 -14.65
CA GLY A 102 20.57 -19.89 -14.31
C GLY A 102 19.70 -20.13 -13.06
N VAL A 103 18.92 -19.16 -12.61
CA VAL A 103 17.96 -19.36 -11.52
C VAL A 103 16.80 -20.23 -12.00
N THR A 104 16.51 -21.30 -11.25
CA THR A 104 15.33 -22.12 -11.48
C THR A 104 14.12 -21.46 -10.85
N VAL A 105 13.02 -21.34 -11.60
CA VAL A 105 11.74 -20.80 -11.12
C VAL A 105 10.70 -21.92 -11.23
N GLU A 106 10.19 -22.37 -10.08
CA GLU A 106 9.13 -23.35 -10.01
C GLU A 106 7.79 -22.66 -9.83
N TYR A 107 6.88 -22.85 -10.79
CA TYR A 107 5.52 -22.36 -10.74
C TYR A 107 4.57 -23.41 -10.16
N ASP A 108 3.42 -22.96 -9.65
CA ASP A 108 2.40 -23.81 -9.03
C ASP A 108 2.97 -24.68 -7.88
N THR A 109 4.00 -24.15 -7.22
CA THR A 109 4.76 -24.83 -6.17
C THR A 109 4.71 -23.99 -4.89
N GLU A 110 4.05 -24.51 -3.86
CA GLU A 110 3.84 -23.83 -2.59
C GLU A 110 4.79 -24.37 -1.52
N VAL A 111 5.47 -23.48 -0.79
CA VAL A 111 6.22 -23.84 0.43
C VAL A 111 5.22 -24.12 1.53
N ILE A 112 5.20 -25.37 2.03
CA ILE A 112 4.26 -25.82 3.06
C ILE A 112 4.91 -26.05 4.42
N ASP A 113 6.24 -26.23 4.49
CA ASP A 113 7.00 -26.30 5.75
C ASP A 113 8.47 -25.89 5.53
N VAL A 114 9.10 -25.46 6.63
CA VAL A 114 10.55 -25.17 6.70
C VAL A 114 11.06 -25.81 8.00
N ASP A 115 11.92 -26.81 7.90
CA ASP A 115 12.54 -27.43 9.06
C ASP A 115 13.69 -26.57 9.60
N ILE A 116 13.55 -26.10 10.84
CA ILE A 116 14.51 -25.20 11.49
C ILE A 116 15.07 -25.89 12.74
N VAL A 117 16.39 -26.09 12.74
CA VAL A 117 17.13 -26.71 13.85
C VAL A 117 18.23 -25.73 14.30
N ASP A 118 18.21 -25.37 15.57
CA ASP A 118 19.22 -24.49 16.21
C ASP A 118 19.40 -23.15 15.43
N GLY A 119 18.30 -22.56 14.95
CA GLY A 119 18.30 -21.31 14.17
C GLY A 119 18.77 -21.44 12.73
N PHE A 120 18.88 -22.66 12.20
CA PHE A 120 19.22 -22.93 10.79
C PHE A 120 18.07 -23.64 10.08
N ALA A 121 17.62 -23.11 8.95
CA ALA A 121 16.78 -23.84 8.03
C ALA A 121 17.59 -24.94 7.33
N LYS A 122 17.15 -26.19 7.48
CA LYS A 122 17.79 -27.37 6.92
C LYS A 122 17.15 -27.83 5.64
N THR A 123 15.83 -27.85 5.64
CA THR A 123 15.03 -28.26 4.48
C THR A 123 13.82 -27.38 4.30
N VAL A 124 13.31 -27.35 3.08
CA VAL A 124 12.02 -26.75 2.70
C VAL A 124 11.17 -27.86 2.11
N THR A 125 9.94 -28.01 2.61
CA THR A 125 8.96 -28.90 1.98
C THR A 125 8.04 -28.07 1.06
N VAL A 126 7.95 -28.50 -0.17
CA VAL A 126 7.13 -27.87 -1.20
C VAL A 126 6.02 -28.80 -1.66
N GLN A 127 4.90 -28.22 -2.09
CA GLN A 127 3.78 -28.94 -2.65
C GLN A 127 3.49 -28.44 -4.07
N LYS A 128 3.36 -29.37 -5.01
CA LYS A 128 2.97 -29.11 -6.40
C LYS A 128 1.83 -30.04 -6.79
N GLY A 129 0.61 -29.51 -6.84
CA GLY A 129 -0.59 -30.34 -6.95
C GLY A 129 -0.76 -31.24 -5.73
N GLU A 130 -0.80 -32.56 -5.96
CA GLU A 130 -0.88 -33.58 -4.89
C GLU A 130 0.50 -34.04 -4.39
N ASP A 131 1.57 -33.74 -5.14
CA ASP A 131 2.92 -34.19 -4.82
C ASP A 131 3.59 -33.25 -3.82
N THR A 132 4.35 -33.84 -2.90
CA THR A 132 5.20 -33.12 -1.96
C THR A 132 6.66 -33.53 -2.12
N GLU A 133 7.57 -32.56 -2.03
CA GLU A 133 9.00 -32.77 -2.09
C GLU A 133 9.69 -32.03 -0.94
N THR A 134 10.71 -32.66 -0.33
CA THR A 134 11.55 -32.02 0.68
C THR A 134 12.94 -31.77 0.09
N ILE A 135 13.31 -30.49 0.07
CA ILE A 135 14.54 -30.00 -0.57
C ILE A 135 15.51 -29.56 0.52
N SER A 136 16.73 -30.11 0.51
CA SER A 136 17.81 -29.63 1.38
C SER A 136 18.35 -28.29 0.89
N ILE A 137 18.53 -27.34 1.80
CA ILE A 137 18.94 -25.99 1.48
C ILE A 137 20.15 -25.54 2.29
N ARG A 138 20.94 -24.62 1.72
CA ARG A 138 22.06 -23.97 2.44
C ARG A 138 21.66 -22.61 3.00
N ALA A 139 20.72 -21.94 2.37
CA ALA A 139 20.15 -20.66 2.82
C ALA A 139 18.68 -20.57 2.43
N PHE A 140 17.91 -19.84 3.20
CA PHE A 140 16.50 -19.59 2.98
C PHE A 140 16.23 -18.08 2.93
N ILE A 141 15.59 -17.60 1.88
CA ILE A 141 15.16 -16.21 1.76
C ILE A 141 13.63 -16.20 1.66
N ALA A 142 12.94 -15.71 2.68
CA ALA A 142 11.52 -15.49 2.64
C ALA A 142 11.21 -14.15 1.94
N ALA A 143 10.59 -14.22 0.77
CA ALA A 143 10.06 -13.08 0.02
C ALA A 143 8.59 -13.32 -0.32
N SER A 144 7.86 -13.99 0.56
CA SER A 144 6.54 -14.57 0.35
C SER A 144 5.37 -13.57 0.49
N GLY A 145 5.65 -12.29 0.77
CA GLY A 145 4.62 -11.31 1.02
C GLY A 145 3.99 -11.41 2.41
N GLY A 146 2.85 -10.79 2.59
CA GLY A 146 2.07 -10.77 3.81
C GLY A 146 0.91 -11.76 3.80
N PHE A 147 -0.21 -11.37 4.45
CA PHE A 147 -1.39 -12.24 4.60
C PHE A 147 -2.70 -11.57 4.14
N GLU A 148 -2.63 -10.48 3.40
CA GLU A 148 -3.79 -9.70 2.99
C GLU A 148 -4.83 -10.48 2.18
N ALA A 149 -4.46 -11.61 1.54
CA ALA A 149 -5.41 -12.48 0.85
C ALA A 149 -6.01 -13.58 1.76
N ASN A 150 -5.60 -13.66 3.02
CA ASN A 150 -6.16 -14.57 4.01
C ASN A 150 -7.30 -13.88 4.76
N ILE A 151 -8.51 -14.01 4.25
CA ILE A 151 -9.69 -13.34 4.79
C ILE A 151 -9.98 -13.77 6.23
N ASP A 152 -9.74 -15.03 6.57
CA ASP A 152 -9.96 -15.53 7.94
C ASP A 152 -8.97 -14.88 8.91
N TRP A 153 -7.71 -14.74 8.53
CA TRP A 153 -6.73 -14.02 9.35
C TRP A 153 -7.06 -12.52 9.46
N LEU A 154 -7.56 -11.91 8.39
CA LEU A 154 -8.06 -10.52 8.47
C LEU A 154 -9.25 -10.41 9.44
N LYS A 155 -10.16 -11.39 9.44
CA LYS A 155 -11.29 -11.41 10.41
C LYS A 155 -10.82 -11.57 11.86
N GLU A 156 -9.76 -12.32 12.14
CA GLU A 156 -9.16 -12.41 13.48
C GLU A 156 -8.73 -11.02 13.99
N ALA A 157 -8.16 -10.19 13.09
CA ALA A 157 -7.67 -8.86 13.45
C ALA A 157 -8.76 -7.77 13.43
N TRP A 158 -9.63 -7.77 12.42
CA TRP A 158 -10.57 -6.68 12.13
C TRP A 158 -12.03 -7.02 12.44
N GLY A 159 -12.35 -8.25 12.83
CA GLY A 159 -13.71 -8.73 13.04
C GLY A 159 -14.41 -9.23 11.76
N PRO A 160 -15.65 -9.74 11.88
CA PRO A 160 -16.34 -10.43 10.78
C PRO A 160 -16.50 -9.61 9.50
N SER A 161 -16.69 -8.30 9.62
CA SER A 161 -16.88 -7.40 8.48
C SER A 161 -15.63 -7.28 7.57
N ALA A 162 -14.46 -7.77 8.02
CA ALA A 162 -13.27 -7.84 7.17
C ALA A 162 -13.47 -8.73 5.93
N GLU A 163 -14.56 -9.51 5.89
CA GLU A 163 -15.01 -10.18 4.67
C GLU A 163 -15.30 -9.22 3.52
N ASN A 164 -15.66 -7.98 3.84
CA ASN A 164 -15.92 -6.92 2.87
C ASN A 164 -14.66 -6.26 2.31
N PHE A 165 -13.47 -6.53 2.86
CA PHE A 165 -12.23 -6.00 2.33
C PHE A 165 -11.98 -6.51 0.91
N LEU A 166 -11.48 -5.62 0.07
CA LEU A 166 -11.05 -5.95 -1.29
C LEU A 166 -9.53 -5.99 -1.33
N ILE A 167 -8.98 -6.93 -2.08
CA ILE A 167 -7.54 -7.17 -2.11
C ILE A 167 -6.99 -6.65 -3.44
N ARG A 168 -6.16 -5.60 -3.34
CA ARG A 168 -5.50 -5.02 -4.53
C ARG A 168 -4.27 -5.81 -4.94
N GLY A 169 -4.43 -7.11 -4.98
CA GLY A 169 -3.36 -8.06 -5.23
C GLY A 169 -3.90 -9.44 -5.52
N THR A 170 -2.98 -10.39 -5.57
CA THR A 170 -3.27 -11.78 -5.91
C THR A 170 -4.04 -12.49 -4.78
N PRO A 171 -4.77 -13.57 -5.06
CA PRO A 171 -5.38 -14.41 -4.03
C PRO A 171 -4.37 -15.29 -3.26
N TYR A 172 -3.07 -15.19 -3.56
CA TYR A 172 -2.04 -16.12 -3.08
C TYR A 172 -1.28 -15.65 -1.84
N ASN A 173 -1.29 -14.34 -1.52
CA ASN A 173 -0.62 -13.80 -0.31
C ASN A 173 -1.40 -14.14 0.95
N LYS A 174 -1.36 -15.43 1.36
CA LYS A 174 -2.13 -15.95 2.50
C LYS A 174 -1.34 -16.08 3.79
N GLY A 175 -0.08 -15.63 3.81
CA GLY A 175 0.76 -15.62 5.02
C GLY A 175 1.27 -17.00 5.44
N ARG A 176 1.29 -18.02 4.57
CA ARG A 176 1.71 -19.37 4.95
C ARG A 176 3.14 -19.39 5.50
N VAL A 177 4.09 -18.83 4.76
CA VAL A 177 5.50 -18.77 5.23
C VAL A 177 5.63 -17.94 6.50
N LEU A 178 4.90 -16.82 6.62
CA LEU A 178 4.87 -16.03 7.84
C LEU A 178 4.38 -16.89 9.04
N ARG A 179 3.31 -17.66 8.87
CA ARG A 179 2.79 -18.55 9.92
C ARG A 179 3.82 -19.63 10.30
N ILE A 180 4.49 -20.24 9.33
CA ILE A 180 5.58 -21.20 9.59
C ILE A 180 6.68 -20.53 10.41
N MET A 181 7.11 -19.32 10.09
CA MET A 181 8.14 -18.60 10.84
C MET A 181 7.69 -18.33 12.29
N MET A 182 6.42 -17.93 12.49
CA MET A 182 5.83 -17.74 13.82
C MET A 182 5.90 -19.05 14.64
N ASP A 183 5.44 -20.15 14.06
CA ASP A 183 5.37 -21.46 14.72
C ASP A 183 6.75 -22.05 15.00
N ARG A 184 7.77 -21.67 14.22
CA ARG A 184 9.17 -22.11 14.35
C ARG A 184 10.05 -21.17 15.18
N GLY A 185 9.44 -20.20 15.90
CA GLY A 185 10.13 -19.36 16.87
C GLY A 185 10.99 -18.24 16.28
N VAL A 186 10.63 -17.73 15.12
CA VAL A 186 11.15 -16.44 14.62
C VAL A 186 10.43 -15.31 15.33
N GLN A 187 11.14 -14.26 15.75
CA GLN A 187 10.53 -13.07 16.33
C GLN A 187 9.64 -12.37 15.31
N ILE A 188 8.41 -12.07 15.75
CA ILE A 188 7.41 -11.35 14.97
C ILE A 188 7.26 -9.94 15.53
N LEU A 189 6.99 -9.01 14.64
CA LEU A 189 6.69 -7.62 14.99
C LEU A 189 5.58 -7.07 14.09
N GLY A 190 5.05 -5.92 14.47
CA GLY A 190 3.96 -5.26 13.77
C GLY A 190 2.58 -5.62 14.31
N ASP A 191 1.63 -4.73 14.08
CA ASP A 191 0.22 -4.91 14.44
C ASP A 191 -0.53 -5.51 13.26
N PRO A 192 -1.26 -6.63 13.40
CA PRO A 192 -2.06 -7.23 12.33
C PRO A 192 -3.16 -6.32 11.79
N LYS A 193 -3.53 -5.26 12.53
CA LYS A 193 -4.46 -4.22 12.08
C LYS A 193 -3.79 -3.10 11.27
N GLN A 194 -2.46 -3.06 11.23
CA GLN A 194 -1.74 -2.07 10.43
C GLN A 194 -1.48 -2.62 9.03
N CYS A 195 -1.86 -1.83 8.03
CA CYS A 195 -1.73 -2.21 6.63
C CYS A 195 -1.72 -0.98 5.73
N HIS A 196 -1.19 -1.13 4.52
CA HIS A 196 -1.42 -0.19 3.44
C HIS A 196 -2.76 -0.54 2.78
N ALA A 197 -3.78 0.22 3.08
CA ALA A 197 -5.09 0.11 2.47
C ALA A 197 -5.54 1.47 1.94
N VAL A 198 -6.10 1.47 0.75
CA VAL A 198 -6.65 2.66 0.10
C VAL A 198 -8.15 2.52 -0.09
N ALA A 199 -8.86 3.63 -0.22
CA ALA A 199 -10.25 3.61 -0.61
C ALA A 199 -10.37 3.27 -2.09
N ILE A 200 -11.06 2.18 -2.41
CA ILE A 200 -11.31 1.75 -3.79
C ILE A 200 -12.81 1.64 -4.05
N ASP A 201 -13.19 1.65 -5.30
CA ASP A 201 -14.58 1.46 -5.72
C ASP A 201 -15.12 0.14 -5.16
N GLY A 202 -16.24 0.21 -4.45
CA GLY A 202 -16.85 -0.97 -3.81
C GLY A 202 -17.31 -2.06 -4.77
N ARG A 203 -17.37 -1.76 -6.06
CA ARG A 203 -17.70 -2.71 -7.15
C ARG A 203 -16.46 -3.39 -7.74
N ALA A 204 -15.27 -3.05 -7.26
CA ALA A 204 -14.04 -3.72 -7.68
C ALA A 204 -14.07 -5.22 -7.34
N PRO A 205 -13.42 -6.08 -8.13
CA PRO A 205 -13.36 -7.50 -7.84
C PRO A 205 -12.62 -7.76 -6.52
N LYS A 206 -12.96 -8.88 -5.87
CA LYS A 206 -12.36 -9.28 -4.58
C LYS A 206 -10.83 -9.30 -4.61
N PHE A 207 -10.26 -9.76 -5.71
CA PHE A 207 -8.81 -9.81 -5.95
C PHE A 207 -8.47 -9.11 -7.26
N ASP A 208 -7.22 -8.68 -7.38
CA ASP A 208 -6.63 -8.14 -8.62
C ASP A 208 -7.34 -6.91 -9.21
N GLY A 209 -8.13 -6.18 -8.41
CA GLY A 209 -8.78 -4.94 -8.85
C GLY A 209 -7.82 -3.86 -9.34
N GLY A 210 -6.55 -3.98 -8.98
CA GLY A 210 -5.48 -3.14 -9.48
C GLY A 210 -5.52 -1.69 -9.02
N LEU A 211 -4.72 -0.86 -9.70
CA LEU A 211 -4.58 0.56 -9.37
C LEU A 211 -5.75 1.42 -9.84
N ILE A 212 -6.40 1.00 -10.93
CA ILE A 212 -7.45 1.78 -11.58
C ILE A 212 -8.76 1.83 -10.77
N THR A 213 -8.91 0.96 -9.77
CA THR A 213 -10.08 0.96 -8.89
C THR A 213 -9.96 1.91 -7.71
N ARG A 214 -8.78 2.53 -7.47
CA ARG A 214 -8.61 3.56 -6.47
C ARG A 214 -9.41 4.80 -6.88
N LEU A 215 -10.16 5.35 -5.94
CA LEU A 215 -10.96 6.55 -6.15
C LEU A 215 -10.19 7.78 -5.67
N ASP A 216 -9.85 8.64 -6.60
CA ASP A 216 -9.09 9.88 -6.36
C ASP A 216 -10.02 11.10 -6.21
N CYS A 217 -11.33 10.90 -6.08
CA CYS A 217 -12.34 11.96 -5.93
C CYS A 217 -12.54 12.43 -4.49
N VAL A 218 -12.02 11.72 -3.50
CA VAL A 218 -12.20 12.02 -2.08
C VAL A 218 -11.95 13.48 -1.71
N PRO A 219 -10.85 14.13 -2.12
CA PRO A 219 -10.59 15.53 -1.77
C PRO A 219 -11.59 16.52 -2.35
N PHE A 220 -12.32 16.13 -3.40
CA PHE A 220 -13.24 17.00 -4.11
C PHE A 220 -14.69 16.92 -3.64
N GLY A 221 -14.97 16.02 -2.67
CA GLY A 221 -16.31 15.76 -2.18
C GLY A 221 -16.43 15.78 -0.67
N VAL A 222 -17.51 15.17 -0.21
CA VAL A 222 -17.81 14.80 1.17
C VAL A 222 -17.86 13.30 1.26
N VAL A 223 -17.24 12.72 2.29
CA VAL A 223 -17.27 11.27 2.52
C VAL A 223 -18.08 10.96 3.78
N VAL A 224 -19.12 10.14 3.63
CA VAL A 224 -19.96 9.68 4.72
C VAL A 224 -19.85 8.17 4.92
N ASN A 225 -20.14 7.70 6.14
CA ASN A 225 -20.26 6.28 6.48
C ASN A 225 -21.69 5.75 6.18
N ALA A 226 -21.96 4.49 6.51
CA ALA A 226 -23.27 3.86 6.31
C ALA A 226 -24.40 4.56 7.09
N ASN A 227 -24.06 5.34 8.11
CA ASN A 227 -25.03 6.15 8.86
C ASN A 227 -25.26 7.55 8.26
N GLY A 228 -24.64 7.89 7.13
CA GLY A 228 -24.72 9.23 6.54
C GLY A 228 -23.91 10.31 7.25
N GLU A 229 -22.90 9.93 8.06
CA GLU A 229 -22.10 10.82 8.90
C GLU A 229 -20.67 10.96 8.32
N ARG A 230 -20.14 12.19 8.29
CA ARG A 230 -18.73 12.43 7.97
C ARG A 230 -17.86 11.89 9.09
N PHE A 231 -16.68 11.37 8.77
CA PHE A 231 -15.80 10.71 9.73
C PHE A 231 -14.33 11.11 9.64
N TYR A 232 -13.96 11.95 8.67
CA TYR A 232 -12.58 12.44 8.56
C TYR A 232 -12.51 13.73 7.71
N ASP A 233 -11.37 14.43 7.78
CA ASP A 233 -11.05 15.59 6.94
C ASP A 233 -10.58 15.14 5.56
N GLU A 234 -11.40 15.31 4.55
CA GLU A 234 -11.10 14.95 3.16
C GLU A 234 -10.03 15.86 2.54
N GLY A 235 -9.77 17.01 3.16
CA GLY A 235 -8.85 18.05 2.69
C GLY A 235 -7.58 18.23 3.52
N GLU A 236 -7.22 17.29 4.39
CA GLU A 236 -6.12 17.42 5.34
C GLU A 236 -4.76 17.71 4.69
N ASP A 237 -4.45 17.06 3.58
CA ASP A 237 -3.19 17.27 2.84
C ASP A 237 -3.37 16.77 1.39
N PHE A 238 -2.38 17.01 0.54
CA PHE A 238 -2.36 16.53 -0.83
C PHE A 238 -2.67 15.04 -0.93
N TRP A 239 -3.57 14.67 -1.82
CA TRP A 239 -4.03 13.30 -2.00
C TRP A 239 -2.88 12.26 -2.13
N PRO A 240 -1.80 12.52 -2.88
CA PRO A 240 -0.66 11.60 -2.93
C PRO A 240 0.01 11.30 -1.59
N LYS A 241 -0.17 12.15 -0.58
CA LYS A 241 0.37 11.95 0.77
C LYS A 241 -0.63 11.26 1.70
N ARG A 242 -1.95 11.36 1.42
CA ARG A 242 -3.02 10.91 2.33
C ARG A 242 -3.88 9.76 1.82
N TYR A 243 -3.90 9.47 0.52
CA TYR A 243 -4.74 8.40 -0.03
C TYR A 243 -4.53 7.04 0.66
N ALA A 244 -3.34 6.80 1.18
CA ALA A 244 -2.95 5.51 1.78
C ALA A 244 -3.57 5.24 3.16
N ILE A 245 -4.17 6.24 3.82
CA ILE A 245 -4.86 6.04 5.10
C ILE A 245 -6.35 5.78 4.91
N TRP A 246 -6.93 6.18 3.77
CA TRP A 246 -8.37 6.15 3.55
C TRP A 246 -8.97 4.75 3.58
N GLY A 247 -8.23 3.73 3.16
CA GLY A 247 -8.67 2.34 3.31
C GLY A 247 -8.90 1.96 4.77
N ARG A 248 -7.99 2.36 5.68
CA ARG A 248 -8.14 2.10 7.12
C ARG A 248 -9.24 2.94 7.76
N LEU A 249 -9.39 4.19 7.35
CA LEU A 249 -10.48 5.05 7.79
C LEU A 249 -11.84 4.45 7.46
N VAL A 250 -12.01 3.94 6.23
CA VAL A 250 -13.22 3.22 5.81
C VAL A 250 -13.37 1.90 6.57
N ALA A 251 -12.27 1.15 6.82
CA ALA A 251 -12.31 -0.10 7.58
C ALA A 251 -12.79 0.09 9.04
N ALA A 252 -12.61 1.28 9.60
CA ALA A 252 -13.07 1.62 10.94
C ALA A 252 -14.56 2.04 11.00
N GLN A 253 -15.23 2.21 9.84
CA GLN A 253 -16.63 2.63 9.80
C GLN A 253 -17.59 1.43 9.89
N PRO A 254 -18.86 1.70 10.27
CA PRO A 254 -19.90 0.68 10.23
C PRO A 254 -19.95 -0.02 8.88
N GLU A 255 -20.08 -1.35 8.86
CA GLU A 255 -20.08 -2.20 7.66
C GLU A 255 -18.82 -2.10 6.80
N GLN A 256 -17.79 -1.37 7.28
CA GLN A 256 -16.54 -1.13 6.57
C GLN A 256 -16.76 -0.59 5.15
N VAL A 257 -17.66 0.38 5.05
CA VAL A 257 -17.99 1.09 3.82
C VAL A 257 -18.02 2.59 4.07
N GLY A 258 -17.62 3.34 3.07
CA GLY A 258 -17.82 4.78 2.97
C GLY A 258 -18.47 5.13 1.63
N TYR A 259 -18.93 6.35 1.51
CA TYR A 259 -19.57 6.85 0.31
C TYR A 259 -19.09 8.27 0.06
N VAL A 260 -18.50 8.51 -1.10
CA VAL A 260 -18.09 9.85 -1.51
C VAL A 260 -19.16 10.45 -2.40
N LEU A 261 -19.57 11.68 -2.07
CA LEU A 261 -20.53 12.48 -2.83
C LEU A 261 -19.82 13.70 -3.41
N ILE A 262 -19.98 13.92 -4.71
CA ILE A 262 -19.46 15.07 -5.47
C ILE A 262 -20.56 15.63 -6.36
N ASP A 263 -20.30 16.79 -6.93
CA ASP A 263 -21.21 17.41 -7.88
C ASP A 263 -20.56 17.63 -9.27
N GLU A 264 -21.31 18.20 -10.19
CA GLU A 264 -20.88 18.45 -11.58
C GLU A 264 -19.59 19.28 -11.68
N LYS A 265 -19.29 20.13 -10.68
CA LYS A 265 -18.05 20.94 -10.67
C LYS A 265 -16.79 20.09 -10.49
N SER A 266 -16.93 18.87 -9.94
CA SER A 266 -15.81 18.03 -9.51
C SER A 266 -15.58 16.80 -10.38
N ILE A 267 -16.57 16.32 -11.12
CA ILE A 267 -16.52 15.01 -11.81
C ILE A 267 -15.34 14.82 -12.78
N ASN A 268 -14.83 15.91 -13.34
CA ASN A 268 -13.70 15.88 -14.28
C ASN A 268 -12.36 16.31 -13.63
N SER A 269 -12.30 16.44 -12.29
CA SER A 269 -11.11 16.95 -11.59
C SER A 269 -10.15 15.84 -11.14
N PHE A 270 -10.48 14.56 -11.36
CA PHE A 270 -9.71 13.39 -10.93
C PHE A 270 -9.67 12.32 -12.03
N MET A 271 -8.80 11.33 -11.83
CA MET A 271 -8.74 10.18 -12.75
C MET A 271 -10.06 9.41 -12.71
N PRO A 272 -10.74 9.20 -13.86
CA PRO A 272 -12.02 8.52 -13.89
C PRO A 272 -11.90 7.07 -13.38
N SER A 273 -12.92 6.62 -12.63
CA SER A 273 -13.07 5.22 -12.28
C SER A 273 -13.44 4.38 -13.52
N PRO A 274 -13.01 3.10 -13.58
CA PRO A 274 -13.51 2.17 -14.61
C PRO A 274 -15.02 1.88 -14.47
N PHE A 275 -15.59 2.21 -13.31
CA PHE A 275 -17.03 2.09 -13.04
C PHE A 275 -17.66 3.47 -13.06
N PRO A 276 -18.74 3.68 -13.83
CA PRO A 276 -19.48 4.94 -13.79
C PRO A 276 -19.99 5.24 -12.38
N PRO A 277 -20.05 6.52 -11.94
CA PRO A 277 -20.67 6.87 -10.67
C PRO A 277 -22.16 6.61 -10.67
N ASP A 278 -22.73 6.39 -9.49
CA ASP A 278 -24.15 6.60 -9.30
C ASP A 278 -24.47 8.08 -9.52
N LYS A 279 -25.66 8.40 -10.06
CA LYS A 279 -26.01 9.75 -10.48
C LYS A 279 -27.47 10.07 -10.21
N ALA A 280 -27.74 11.27 -9.69
CA ALA A 280 -29.09 11.80 -9.50
C ALA A 280 -29.10 13.32 -9.61
N ASP A 281 -30.33 13.89 -9.68
CA ASP A 281 -30.52 15.34 -9.72
C ASP A 281 -30.63 15.96 -8.32
N THR A 282 -30.80 15.14 -7.28
CA THR A 282 -30.81 15.57 -5.88
C THR A 282 -29.89 14.69 -5.02
N ILE A 283 -29.43 15.24 -3.90
CA ILE A 283 -28.60 14.49 -2.93
C ILE A 283 -29.41 13.36 -2.28
N GLU A 284 -30.70 13.59 -2.02
CA GLU A 284 -31.59 12.59 -1.44
C GLU A 284 -31.72 11.37 -2.35
N GLU A 285 -32.06 11.58 -3.61
CA GLU A 285 -32.18 10.51 -4.62
C GLU A 285 -30.84 9.76 -4.77
N LEU A 286 -29.72 10.49 -4.84
CA LEU A 286 -28.41 9.87 -4.92
C LEU A 286 -28.12 8.97 -3.71
N ALA A 287 -28.41 9.45 -2.50
CA ALA A 287 -28.20 8.67 -1.29
C ALA A 287 -29.10 7.42 -1.25
N GLU A 288 -30.35 7.52 -1.68
CA GLU A 288 -31.28 6.38 -1.77
C GLU A 288 -30.78 5.34 -2.80
N ILE A 289 -30.30 5.76 -3.97
CA ILE A 289 -29.68 4.88 -4.97
C ILE A 289 -28.48 4.13 -4.36
N MET A 290 -27.71 4.79 -3.49
CA MET A 290 -26.55 4.21 -2.82
C MET A 290 -26.95 3.38 -1.56
N GLY A 291 -28.23 3.27 -1.23
CA GLY A 291 -28.73 2.50 -0.09
C GLY A 291 -28.61 3.21 1.26
N LEU A 292 -28.49 4.54 1.26
CA LEU A 292 -28.41 5.40 2.44
C LEU A 292 -29.74 6.08 2.75
N ASP A 293 -29.86 6.60 3.99
CA ASP A 293 -30.95 7.49 4.38
C ASP A 293 -30.80 8.86 3.67
N GLY A 294 -31.63 9.10 2.66
CA GLY A 294 -31.59 10.30 1.83
C GLY A 294 -31.71 11.60 2.63
N ALA A 295 -32.65 11.65 3.60
CA ALA A 295 -32.85 12.82 4.42
C ALA A 295 -31.65 13.15 5.32
N LYS A 296 -31.03 12.12 5.89
CA LYS A 296 -29.84 12.27 6.74
C LYS A 296 -28.63 12.73 5.94
N VAL A 297 -28.35 12.11 4.79
CA VAL A 297 -27.23 12.49 3.92
C VAL A 297 -27.42 13.92 3.41
N LYS A 298 -28.63 14.29 3.01
CA LYS A 298 -28.93 15.68 2.61
C LYS A 298 -28.63 16.66 3.73
N ALA A 299 -29.06 16.37 4.96
CA ALA A 299 -28.80 17.24 6.11
C ALA A 299 -27.28 17.42 6.33
N THR A 300 -26.50 16.34 6.25
CA THR A 300 -25.03 16.37 6.35
C THR A 300 -24.40 17.24 5.26
N VAL A 301 -24.84 17.11 3.99
CA VAL A 301 -24.32 17.92 2.88
C VAL A 301 -24.75 19.40 3.01
N GLU A 302 -25.98 19.69 3.45
CA GLU A 302 -26.43 21.06 3.69
C GLU A 302 -25.67 21.75 4.82
N GLU A 303 -25.36 21.02 5.92
CA GLU A 303 -24.52 21.52 6.99
C GLU A 303 -23.10 21.82 6.49
N PHE A 304 -22.50 20.90 5.75
CA PHE A 304 -21.21 21.10 5.11
C PHE A 304 -21.21 22.34 4.18
N ASN A 305 -22.21 22.48 3.32
CA ASN A 305 -22.32 23.59 2.38
C ASN A 305 -22.39 24.95 3.09
N LYS A 306 -23.13 25.04 4.21
CA LYS A 306 -23.25 26.26 5.02
C LYS A 306 -21.93 26.62 5.71
N ALA A 307 -21.11 25.63 6.03
CA ALA A 307 -19.84 25.77 6.71
C ALA A 307 -18.69 26.19 5.78
N CYS A 308 -18.83 26.03 4.46
CA CYS A 308 -17.79 26.37 3.49
C CYS A 308 -17.39 27.84 3.55
N LYS A 309 -16.08 28.09 3.53
CA LYS A 309 -15.39 29.39 3.51
C LYS A 309 -14.35 29.39 2.42
N GLY A 310 -13.85 30.60 2.09
CA GLY A 310 -12.86 30.79 1.04
C GLY A 310 -13.51 30.87 -0.35
N SER A 311 -12.72 31.25 -1.36
CA SER A 311 -13.21 31.47 -2.72
C SER A 311 -12.20 31.09 -3.81
N ASN A 312 -10.96 30.84 -3.46
CA ASN A 312 -9.86 30.60 -4.40
C ASN A 312 -9.55 29.10 -4.51
N PHE A 313 -10.53 28.32 -4.92
CA PHE A 313 -10.37 26.89 -5.09
C PHE A 313 -9.23 26.57 -6.07
N ASN A 314 -8.20 25.90 -5.56
CA ASN A 314 -7.08 25.42 -6.36
C ASN A 314 -6.54 24.07 -5.83
N HIS A 315 -6.84 23.00 -6.52
CA HIS A 315 -6.42 21.66 -6.11
C HIS A 315 -4.90 21.38 -6.28
N ASN A 316 -4.13 22.31 -6.84
CA ASN A 316 -2.67 22.18 -6.99
C ASN A 316 -1.88 22.79 -5.82
N GLU A 317 -2.56 23.45 -4.90
CA GLU A 317 -1.97 24.05 -3.70
C GLU A 317 -2.89 23.85 -2.48
N HIS A 318 -2.39 24.09 -1.27
CA HIS A 318 -3.24 24.22 -0.09
C HIS A 318 -3.98 25.55 -0.18
N ASP A 319 -5.20 25.46 -0.68
CA ASP A 319 -6.03 26.63 -0.95
C ASP A 319 -6.69 27.21 0.32
N ASP A 320 -7.44 28.31 0.17
CA ASP A 320 -8.17 28.95 1.28
C ASP A 320 -9.60 28.38 1.47
N CYS A 321 -10.00 27.41 0.65
CA CYS A 321 -11.32 26.81 0.71
C CYS A 321 -11.41 25.75 1.81
N HIS A 322 -12.05 26.08 2.93
CA HIS A 322 -12.17 25.24 4.11
C HIS A 322 -13.59 25.30 4.70
N THR A 323 -13.85 24.52 5.74
CA THR A 323 -15.10 24.64 6.52
C THR A 323 -14.80 25.11 7.93
N GLU A 324 -15.78 25.80 8.54
CA GLU A 324 -15.72 26.27 9.93
C GLU A 324 -16.98 25.87 10.69
N GLY A 325 -16.80 25.44 11.94
CA GLY A 325 -17.90 25.15 12.87
C GLY A 325 -18.51 23.77 12.77
N LEU A 326 -17.94 22.87 11.99
CA LEU A 326 -18.30 21.46 11.97
C LEU A 326 -17.54 20.68 13.05
N GLU A 327 -18.08 19.55 13.50
CA GLU A 327 -17.36 18.61 14.35
C GLU A 327 -16.04 18.17 13.70
N ILE A 328 -16.07 17.88 12.39
CA ILE A 328 -14.90 17.60 11.57
C ILE A 328 -14.85 18.64 10.46
N ASN A 329 -13.97 19.63 10.60
CA ASN A 329 -13.75 20.60 9.54
C ASN A 329 -12.96 19.98 8.40
N LYS A 330 -13.24 20.43 7.17
CA LYS A 330 -12.41 20.16 5.99
C LYS A 330 -11.41 21.28 5.82
N THR A 331 -10.12 20.95 5.81
CA THR A 331 -9.04 21.95 5.90
C THR A 331 -8.77 22.67 4.58
N HIS A 332 -8.83 21.96 3.45
CA HIS A 332 -8.60 22.50 2.10
C HIS A 332 -9.64 21.95 1.12
N TRP A 333 -9.78 22.62 0.00
CA TRP A 333 -10.62 22.23 -1.15
C TRP A 333 -12.10 22.06 -0.81
N ALA A 334 -12.54 22.70 0.27
CA ALA A 334 -13.95 22.71 0.63
C ALA A 334 -14.74 23.64 -0.29
N ARG A 335 -15.67 23.04 -1.02
CA ARG A 335 -16.56 23.73 -1.94
C ARG A 335 -17.98 23.20 -1.76
N PRO A 336 -19.01 24.07 -1.72
CA PRO A 336 -20.39 23.58 -1.61
C PRO A 336 -20.67 22.52 -2.69
N ILE A 337 -21.37 21.47 -2.31
CA ILE A 337 -21.89 20.45 -3.23
C ILE A 337 -23.33 20.85 -3.54
N ASP A 338 -23.53 21.65 -4.59
CA ASP A 338 -24.78 22.36 -4.87
C ASP A 338 -25.15 22.42 -6.37
N LYS A 339 -24.30 21.87 -7.25
CA LYS A 339 -24.55 21.90 -8.69
C LYS A 339 -24.91 20.51 -9.24
N PRO A 340 -26.21 20.27 -9.54
CA PRO A 340 -26.58 18.98 -10.14
C PRO A 340 -26.01 18.82 -11.58
N PRO A 341 -25.91 17.59 -12.09
CA PRO A 341 -26.20 16.36 -11.37
C PRO A 341 -25.16 16.05 -10.29
N PHE A 342 -25.61 15.32 -9.25
CA PHE A 342 -24.76 14.82 -8.21
C PHE A 342 -24.29 13.40 -8.54
N TYR A 343 -23.08 13.06 -8.06
CA TYR A 343 -22.45 11.78 -8.33
C TYR A 343 -21.93 11.13 -7.05
N GLY A 344 -22.00 9.81 -6.98
CA GLY A 344 -21.57 9.05 -5.83
C GLY A 344 -20.79 7.80 -6.20
N TYR A 345 -19.89 7.42 -5.28
CA TYR A 345 -19.16 6.16 -5.33
C TYR A 345 -19.14 5.52 -3.96
N SER A 346 -19.40 4.22 -3.88
CA SER A 346 -19.12 3.46 -2.67
C SER A 346 -17.63 3.19 -2.55
N LEU A 347 -17.11 3.28 -1.32
CA LEU A 347 -15.71 3.06 -0.97
C LEU A 347 -15.59 1.79 -0.13
N ARG A 348 -14.67 0.91 -0.49
CA ARG A 348 -14.28 -0.23 0.36
C ARG A 348 -12.78 -0.15 0.67
N PRO A 349 -12.32 -0.75 1.79
CA PRO A 349 -10.90 -0.91 2.06
C PRO A 349 -10.27 -1.80 0.99
N GLY A 350 -9.30 -1.26 0.26
CA GLY A 350 -8.50 -2.02 -0.71
C GLY A 350 -7.12 -2.29 -0.15
N ILE A 351 -6.90 -3.47 0.44
CA ILE A 351 -5.62 -3.83 1.05
C ILE A 351 -4.62 -4.22 -0.03
N THR A 352 -3.39 -3.73 0.12
CA THR A 352 -2.28 -4.05 -0.78
C THR A 352 -1.12 -4.70 -0.03
N PHE A 353 -0.99 -4.45 1.30
CA PHE A 353 0.26 -4.66 2.02
C PHE A 353 -0.02 -4.70 3.53
N THR A 354 0.40 -5.75 4.20
CA THR A 354 0.28 -5.93 5.66
C THR A 354 1.61 -5.65 6.35
N TYR A 355 1.60 -5.27 7.64
CA TYR A 355 2.83 -4.91 8.36
C TYR A 355 3.26 -5.95 9.39
N LEU A 356 2.37 -6.82 9.83
CA LEU A 356 2.76 -7.95 10.66
C LEU A 356 3.74 -8.84 9.89
N GLY A 357 4.91 -9.07 10.44
CA GLY A 357 5.97 -9.81 9.75
C GLY A 357 7.10 -10.23 10.67
N VAL A 358 8.15 -10.77 10.09
CA VAL A 358 9.34 -11.23 10.83
C VAL A 358 10.27 -10.06 11.16
N LYS A 359 10.89 -10.11 12.33
CA LYS A 359 11.96 -9.19 12.72
C LYS A 359 13.26 -9.56 12.01
N VAL A 360 13.96 -8.56 11.50
CA VAL A 360 15.27 -8.74 10.84
C VAL A 360 16.32 -7.75 11.39
N ASN A 361 17.59 -8.07 11.14
CA ASN A 361 18.71 -7.13 11.34
C ASN A 361 19.15 -6.45 10.03
N SER A 362 20.24 -5.69 10.08
CA SER A 362 20.82 -4.99 8.92
C SER A 362 21.32 -5.91 7.80
N ASP A 363 21.56 -7.18 8.09
CA ASP A 363 21.98 -8.18 7.12
C ASP A 363 20.77 -8.95 6.54
N ALA A 364 19.56 -8.45 6.76
CA ALA A 364 18.30 -9.10 6.42
C ALA A 364 18.08 -10.47 7.11
N ARG A 365 18.90 -10.85 8.10
CA ARG A 365 18.75 -12.10 8.85
C ARG A 365 17.56 -12.03 9.78
N MET A 366 16.74 -13.06 9.79
CA MET A 366 15.65 -13.21 10.75
C MET A 366 16.19 -13.34 12.16
N ILE A 367 15.49 -12.75 13.12
CA ILE A 367 15.84 -12.84 14.56
C ILE A 367 15.01 -13.96 15.19
N MET A 368 15.68 -14.85 15.90
CA MET A 368 15.04 -15.96 16.62
C MET A 368 14.45 -15.48 17.97
N ALA A 369 13.58 -16.29 18.56
CA ALA A 369 12.93 -15.98 19.85
C ALA A 369 13.91 -15.70 20.99
N ASP A 370 15.12 -16.25 20.94
CA ASP A 370 16.20 -16.01 21.92
C ASP A 370 16.93 -14.67 21.67
N GLY A 371 16.53 -13.89 20.66
CA GLY A 371 17.12 -12.62 20.29
C GLY A 371 18.35 -12.71 19.37
N LYS A 372 18.79 -13.91 19.02
CA LYS A 372 19.95 -14.08 18.13
C LYS A 372 19.54 -14.06 16.66
N PRO A 373 20.41 -13.56 15.77
CA PRO A 373 20.21 -13.73 14.33
C PRO A 373 20.23 -15.21 13.94
N SER A 374 19.37 -15.60 13.03
CA SER A 374 19.38 -16.93 12.42
C SER A 374 20.69 -17.19 11.67
N GLY A 375 21.07 -18.45 11.55
CA GLY A 375 22.31 -18.82 10.89
C GLY A 375 22.27 -18.64 9.36
N ASN A 376 21.12 -18.94 8.73
CA ASN A 376 20.97 -18.94 7.27
C ASN A 376 19.59 -18.53 6.75
N MET A 377 18.76 -17.89 7.58
CA MET A 377 17.42 -17.46 7.17
C MET A 377 17.37 -15.93 7.04
N PHE A 378 16.86 -15.46 5.92
CA PHE A 378 16.75 -14.06 5.54
C PHE A 378 15.33 -13.72 5.13
N ALA A 379 14.97 -12.44 5.21
CA ALA A 379 13.68 -11.97 4.72
C ALA A 379 13.79 -10.68 3.93
N SER A 380 12.90 -10.51 2.95
CA SER A 380 12.83 -9.33 2.11
C SER A 380 11.39 -8.99 1.72
N GLY A 381 11.13 -7.70 1.54
CA GLY A 381 9.85 -7.19 1.09
C GLY A 381 8.80 -7.16 2.21
N GLU A 382 7.57 -7.41 1.86
CA GLU A 382 6.43 -7.23 2.75
C GLU A 382 6.53 -8.04 4.03
N ILE A 383 6.99 -9.29 3.97
CA ILE A 383 7.11 -10.16 5.14
C ILE A 383 7.98 -9.59 6.28
N MET A 384 8.82 -8.59 5.98
CA MET A 384 9.65 -7.93 7.00
C MET A 384 9.42 -6.41 7.07
N ALA A 385 8.51 -5.87 6.29
CA ALA A 385 8.34 -4.42 6.16
C ALA A 385 7.90 -3.73 7.44
N GLY A 386 7.27 -4.43 8.37
CA GLY A 386 6.93 -3.93 9.70
C GLY A 386 8.11 -3.42 10.53
N ASN A 387 9.35 -3.83 10.20
CA ASN A 387 10.55 -3.23 10.80
C ASN A 387 10.71 -1.74 10.45
N ILE A 388 10.16 -1.30 9.30
CA ILE A 388 10.28 0.08 8.80
C ILE A 388 8.94 0.80 8.85
N LEU A 389 7.85 0.07 8.59
CA LEU A 389 6.49 0.59 8.55
C LEU A 389 5.70 0.06 9.77
N GLY A 390 5.84 0.69 10.91
CA GLY A 390 5.00 0.39 12.08
C GLY A 390 3.54 0.75 11.82
N LYS A 391 3.32 1.89 11.16
CA LYS A 391 2.03 2.33 10.60
C LYS A 391 2.24 3.29 9.43
N GLY A 392 1.15 3.70 8.78
CA GLY A 392 1.20 4.63 7.65
C GLY A 392 1.88 4.05 6.41
N TYR A 393 2.01 4.83 5.36
CA TYR A 393 2.65 4.41 4.11
C TYR A 393 3.08 5.60 3.26
N LEU A 394 4.24 5.53 2.66
CA LEU A 394 4.68 6.43 1.60
C LEU A 394 4.54 5.72 0.23
N ALA A 395 4.00 6.41 -0.76
CA ALA A 395 3.90 5.85 -2.10
C ALA A 395 5.27 5.34 -2.59
N GLY A 396 5.32 4.07 -3.01
CA GLY A 396 6.52 3.43 -3.55
C GLY A 396 7.52 2.85 -2.54
N ILE A 397 7.38 3.13 -1.23
CA ILE A 397 8.33 2.66 -0.21
C ILE A 397 8.37 1.13 -0.09
N GLY A 398 7.25 0.43 -0.31
CA GLY A 398 7.23 -1.03 -0.30
C GLY A 398 8.17 -1.65 -1.34
N MET A 399 8.29 -1.00 -2.51
CA MET A 399 9.25 -1.41 -3.54
C MET A 399 10.70 -1.10 -3.13
N THR A 400 10.93 0.02 -2.47
CA THR A 400 12.25 0.39 -1.92
C THR A 400 12.71 -0.66 -0.90
N ILE A 401 11.86 -0.97 0.10
CA ILE A 401 12.15 -2.00 1.12
C ILE A 401 12.46 -3.34 0.45
N GLY A 402 11.59 -3.79 -0.47
CA GLY A 402 11.76 -5.07 -1.16
C GLY A 402 13.05 -5.13 -1.98
N SER A 403 13.41 -4.06 -2.68
CA SER A 403 14.61 -4.00 -3.52
C SER A 403 15.90 -3.92 -2.69
N VAL A 404 15.92 -3.10 -1.64
CA VAL A 404 17.10 -2.97 -0.76
C VAL A 404 17.36 -4.27 -0.01
N PHE A 405 16.36 -4.78 0.72
CA PHE A 405 16.52 -6.02 1.48
C PHE A 405 16.66 -7.26 0.61
N GLY A 406 16.09 -7.28 -0.61
CA GLY A 406 16.30 -8.35 -1.57
C GLY A 406 17.78 -8.46 -2.02
N ARG A 407 18.42 -7.31 -2.29
CA ARG A 407 19.86 -7.25 -2.62
C ARG A 407 20.72 -7.69 -1.43
N ILE A 408 20.40 -7.21 -0.21
CA ILE A 408 21.13 -7.60 1.00
C ILE A 408 20.96 -9.11 1.27
N ALA A 409 19.74 -9.62 1.29
CA ALA A 409 19.46 -11.03 1.54
C ALA A 409 20.14 -11.95 0.51
N GLY A 410 20.12 -11.58 -0.78
CA GLY A 410 20.78 -12.32 -1.83
C GLY A 410 22.30 -12.41 -1.64
N ARG A 411 22.94 -11.28 -1.32
CA ARG A 411 24.37 -11.22 -1.05
C ARG A 411 24.77 -12.07 0.17
N GLU A 412 24.04 -11.91 1.27
CA GLU A 412 24.32 -12.62 2.54
C GLU A 412 24.06 -14.14 2.40
N ALA A 413 22.98 -14.52 1.73
CA ALA A 413 22.68 -15.92 1.44
C ALA A 413 23.74 -16.58 0.58
N ALA A 414 24.23 -15.89 -0.45
CA ALA A 414 25.33 -16.38 -1.30
C ALA A 414 26.64 -16.56 -0.51
N GLY A 415 26.92 -15.67 0.45
CA GLY A 415 28.05 -15.82 1.38
C GLY A 415 27.93 -17.07 2.23
N ASN A 416 26.76 -17.32 2.82
CA ASN A 416 26.50 -18.51 3.61
C ASN A 416 26.57 -19.83 2.81
N ALA A 417 26.11 -19.81 1.57
CA ALA A 417 26.10 -21.00 0.72
C ALA A 417 27.50 -21.46 0.26
N ARG A 418 28.51 -20.56 0.32
CA ARG A 418 29.90 -20.87 -0.05
C ARG A 418 30.72 -21.44 1.08
N ASN A 419 30.30 -21.19 2.32
CA ASN A 419 30.93 -21.72 3.55
C ASN A 419 30.24 -23.03 3.96
#